data_2232e6bd97d7bb8c039570aec87ca429
#
_entry.id   2232e6bd97d7bb8c039570aec87ca429
#
_cell.length_a   1.000
_cell.length_b   1.000
_cell.length_c   1.000
_cell.angle_alpha   90.00
_cell.angle_beta   90.00
_cell.angle_gamma   90.00
#
_symmetry.space_group_name_H-M   'P 1'
#
loop_
_entity.id
_entity.type
_entity.pdbx_description
1 polymer ?
#
loop_
_entity_poly.entity_id
_entity_poly.type
_entity_poly.pdbx_seq_one_letter_code
_entity_poly.pdbx_strand_id
1 'polypeptide(L)'
;MALLGVELRHLRYFVAVADAGTFTHAAERMFIAQPTLSQQIRRLEEMLGTPLLQRRREGVRLTVAGAVLLEEARSVLSQVDHGVSRTRQVAGLARPRLRFAVPPYLPEALAVDVTSRLRRTAAEAGIDVVWLETPLDAEFSPICQRRADAGLGWTSAAGGALPPSLDAMSLGEFEPVAWVPTVHPAASRGSIGLDEVARMDIIHGPRRLSAGIYDAWLAVLRTRNPHCEFTDPPFWRSLPMTLALASSAGQAAAVLTGPHNRIAAGPALTRPVREDNGGMVAVCLEEHPLSATAGLVWSSDLPRQLQQVLFDTADGIP
;
A
#
# COMPACT_ATOMS: atom_id res chain seq x y z
N MET A 1 17.92 -7.04 30.45
CA MET A 1 16.54 -7.47 30.12
C MET A 1 16.66 -8.76 29.31
N ALA A 2 16.39 -9.92 29.91
CA ALA A 2 16.52 -11.20 29.22
C ALA A 2 15.44 -11.27 28.14
N LEU A 3 15.85 -11.37 26.88
CA LEU A 3 14.98 -11.88 25.82
C LEU A 3 14.55 -13.28 26.28
N LEU A 4 13.28 -13.45 26.61
CA LEU A 4 12.61 -14.62 27.21
C LEU A 4 12.86 -15.98 26.49
N GLY A 5 14.06 -16.21 25.94
CA GLY A 5 14.41 -17.41 25.19
C GLY A 5 13.74 -17.54 23.82
N VAL A 6 13.09 -16.46 23.31
CA VAL A 6 12.52 -16.42 21.95
C VAL A 6 13.65 -16.41 20.94
N GLU A 7 13.64 -17.38 20.03
CA GLU A 7 14.65 -17.53 18.97
C GLU A 7 14.00 -17.23 17.59
N LEU A 8 14.82 -16.87 16.60
CA LEU A 8 14.34 -16.60 15.24
C LEU A 8 13.58 -17.77 14.62
N ARG A 9 13.92 -19.01 15.01
CA ARG A 9 13.18 -20.19 14.53
C ARG A 9 11.73 -20.20 15.02
N HIS A 10 11.45 -19.74 16.25
CA HIS A 10 10.09 -19.66 16.78
C HIS A 10 9.26 -18.66 15.96
N LEU A 11 9.84 -17.50 15.61
CA LEU A 11 9.19 -16.49 14.78
C LEU A 11 8.93 -17.03 13.37
N ARG A 12 9.89 -17.73 12.75
CA ARG A 12 9.71 -18.35 11.43
C ARG A 12 8.59 -19.37 11.44
N TYR A 13 8.51 -20.22 12.45
CA TYR A 13 7.46 -21.21 12.58
C TYR A 13 6.09 -20.58 12.79
N PHE A 14 6.03 -19.54 13.61
CA PHE A 14 4.78 -18.82 13.86
C PHE A 14 4.26 -18.14 12.58
N VAL A 15 5.11 -17.42 11.86
CA VAL A 15 4.77 -16.80 10.57
C VAL A 15 4.31 -17.86 9.56
N ALA A 16 5.02 -18.99 9.47
CA ALA A 16 4.64 -20.07 8.55
C ALA A 16 3.26 -20.65 8.86
N VAL A 17 2.88 -20.79 10.14
CA VAL A 17 1.54 -21.28 10.53
C VAL A 17 0.47 -20.22 10.24
N ALA A 18 0.75 -18.96 10.52
CA ALA A 18 -0.17 -17.85 10.22
C ALA A 18 -0.46 -17.73 8.71
N ASP A 19 0.57 -17.85 7.88
CA ASP A 19 0.47 -17.73 6.41
C ASP A 19 -0.22 -18.97 5.77
N ALA A 20 0.06 -20.17 6.30
CA ALA A 20 -0.50 -21.40 5.76
C ALA A 20 -1.95 -21.67 6.23
N GLY A 21 -2.38 -21.04 7.33
CA GLY A 21 -3.71 -21.25 7.92
C GLY A 21 -3.91 -22.62 8.57
N THR A 22 -2.96 -23.55 8.43
CA THR A 22 -3.01 -24.89 9.04
C THR A 22 -1.61 -25.34 9.47
N PHE A 23 -1.54 -26.13 10.56
CA PHE A 23 -0.27 -26.69 11.03
C PHE A 23 0.33 -27.70 10.04
N THR A 24 -0.50 -28.43 9.32
CA THR A 24 -0.04 -29.44 8.37
C THR A 24 0.67 -28.79 7.19
N HIS A 25 0.05 -27.84 6.52
CA HIS A 25 0.67 -27.14 5.39
C HIS A 25 1.90 -26.33 5.81
N ALA A 26 1.87 -25.73 7.01
CA ALA A 26 3.04 -25.03 7.53
C ALA A 26 4.22 -25.99 7.77
N ALA A 27 3.98 -27.17 8.33
CA ALA A 27 5.02 -28.16 8.60
C ALA A 27 5.64 -28.71 7.30
N GLU A 28 4.81 -28.96 6.28
CA GLU A 28 5.27 -29.34 4.93
C GLU A 28 6.17 -28.27 4.32
N ARG A 29 5.76 -26.99 4.36
CA ARG A 29 6.57 -25.85 3.84
C ARG A 29 7.88 -25.67 4.60
N MET A 30 7.90 -25.99 5.91
CA MET A 30 9.09 -25.87 6.75
C MET A 30 9.94 -27.15 6.77
N PHE A 31 9.54 -28.21 6.06
CA PHE A 31 10.22 -29.51 6.01
C PHE A 31 10.43 -30.14 7.40
N ILE A 32 9.44 -30.03 8.29
CA ILE A 32 9.46 -30.62 9.64
C ILE A 32 8.18 -31.42 9.93
N ALA A 33 8.22 -32.26 10.95
CA ALA A 33 7.02 -32.97 11.41
C ALA A 33 6.02 -32.01 12.08
N GLN A 34 4.74 -32.17 11.77
CA GLN A 34 3.67 -31.34 12.33
C GLN A 34 3.64 -31.34 13.89
N PRO A 35 3.88 -32.47 14.61
CA PRO A 35 3.96 -32.45 16.06
C PRO A 35 5.08 -31.53 16.57
N THR A 36 6.23 -31.54 15.90
CA THR A 36 7.37 -30.67 16.25
C THR A 36 6.99 -29.19 16.10
N LEU A 37 6.37 -28.83 14.97
CA LEU A 37 5.92 -27.47 14.75
C LEU A 37 4.92 -27.03 15.83
N SER A 38 3.93 -27.88 16.12
CA SER A 38 2.92 -27.62 17.16
C SER A 38 3.55 -27.44 18.55
N GLN A 39 4.57 -28.20 18.88
CA GLN A 39 5.30 -28.07 20.15
C GLN A 39 6.09 -26.76 20.22
N GLN A 40 6.75 -26.34 19.13
CA GLN A 40 7.48 -25.08 19.09
C GLN A 40 6.57 -23.86 19.22
N ILE A 41 5.38 -23.90 18.61
CA ILE A 41 4.39 -22.84 18.78
C ILE A 41 3.89 -22.77 20.23
N ARG A 42 3.54 -23.91 20.86
CA ARG A 42 3.14 -23.93 22.28
C ARG A 42 4.24 -23.34 23.16
N ARG A 43 5.49 -23.72 22.93
CA ARG A 43 6.63 -23.18 23.68
C ARG A 43 6.74 -21.67 23.52
N LEU A 44 6.50 -21.12 22.31
CA LEU A 44 6.47 -19.68 22.07
C LEU A 44 5.34 -19.00 22.86
N GLU A 45 4.12 -19.59 22.86
CA GLU A 45 2.97 -19.09 23.63
C GLU A 45 3.24 -19.12 25.14
N GLU A 46 3.87 -20.17 25.65
CA GLU A 46 4.29 -20.30 27.05
C GLU A 46 5.32 -19.22 27.43
N MET A 47 6.32 -18.99 26.60
CA MET A 47 7.34 -17.94 26.83
C MET A 47 6.73 -16.54 26.84
N LEU A 48 5.68 -16.30 26.05
CA LEU A 48 4.99 -15.01 25.98
C LEU A 48 3.84 -14.87 26.98
N GLY A 49 3.44 -15.99 27.61
CA GLY A 49 2.34 -16.03 28.59
C GLY A 49 0.96 -15.78 27.99
N THR A 50 0.81 -15.88 26.66
CA THR A 50 -0.45 -15.62 25.98
C THR A 50 -0.62 -16.50 24.73
N PRO A 51 -1.84 -16.96 24.41
CA PRO A 51 -2.11 -17.68 23.18
C PRO A 51 -2.02 -16.73 21.99
N LEU A 52 -1.35 -17.15 20.93
CA LEU A 52 -1.20 -16.43 19.67
C LEU A 52 -2.17 -16.94 18.60
N LEU A 53 -2.56 -18.23 18.70
CA LEU A 53 -3.36 -18.92 17.73
C LEU A 53 -4.59 -19.55 18.36
N GLN A 54 -5.71 -19.47 17.66
CA GLN A 54 -6.95 -20.19 17.98
C GLN A 54 -7.15 -21.31 16.97
N ARG A 55 -7.23 -22.55 17.46
CA ARG A 55 -7.57 -23.71 16.64
C ARG A 55 -9.07 -23.73 16.36
N ARG A 56 -9.45 -23.88 15.10
CA ARG A 56 -10.83 -24.03 14.65
C ARG A 56 -10.96 -25.27 13.76
N ARG A 57 -12.21 -25.71 13.51
CA ARG A 57 -12.48 -26.85 12.60
C ARG A 57 -11.93 -26.61 11.19
N GLU A 58 -11.88 -25.35 10.76
CA GLU A 58 -11.44 -24.89 9.42
C GLU A 58 -9.96 -24.50 9.37
N GLY A 59 -9.17 -24.69 10.44
CA GLY A 59 -7.77 -24.31 10.49
C GLY A 59 -7.38 -23.48 11.71
N VAL A 60 -6.50 -22.50 11.50
CA VAL A 60 -5.94 -21.66 12.56
C VAL A 60 -6.30 -20.21 12.32
N ARG A 61 -6.71 -19.49 13.36
CA ARG A 61 -6.88 -18.04 13.37
C ARG A 61 -5.94 -17.38 14.37
N LEU A 62 -5.50 -16.18 14.06
CA LEU A 62 -4.73 -15.34 14.99
C LEU A 62 -5.63 -14.84 16.13
N THR A 63 -5.08 -14.77 17.33
CA THR A 63 -5.60 -13.92 18.41
C THR A 63 -5.20 -12.45 18.14
N VAL A 64 -5.69 -11.51 18.96
CA VAL A 64 -5.23 -10.11 18.90
C VAL A 64 -3.73 -10.03 19.17
N ALA A 65 -3.23 -10.75 20.19
CA ALA A 65 -1.80 -10.86 20.47
C ALA A 65 -1.02 -11.51 19.32
N GLY A 66 -1.60 -12.54 18.68
CA GLY A 66 -1.01 -13.17 17.50
C GLY A 66 -0.90 -12.24 16.32
N ALA A 67 -1.89 -11.38 16.07
CA ALA A 67 -1.82 -10.39 14.99
C ALA A 67 -0.68 -9.38 15.23
N VAL A 68 -0.53 -8.87 16.45
CA VAL A 68 0.58 -7.99 16.83
C VAL A 68 1.92 -8.68 16.64
N LEU A 69 2.07 -9.92 17.17
CA LEU A 69 3.33 -10.64 17.02
C LEU A 69 3.65 -10.97 15.55
N LEU A 70 2.65 -11.20 14.70
CA LEU A 70 2.87 -11.50 13.28
C LEU A 70 3.56 -10.35 12.57
N GLU A 71 3.12 -9.12 12.81
CA GLU A 71 3.73 -7.91 12.26
C GLU A 71 5.17 -7.75 12.75
N GLU A 72 5.39 -7.86 14.06
CA GLU A 72 6.72 -7.74 14.66
C GLU A 72 7.66 -8.89 14.21
N ALA A 73 7.17 -10.12 14.14
CA ALA A 73 7.95 -11.26 13.69
C ALA A 73 8.40 -11.12 12.24
N ARG A 74 7.52 -10.64 11.35
CA ARG A 74 7.86 -10.35 9.96
C ARG A 74 8.93 -9.26 9.86
N SER A 75 8.82 -8.21 10.66
CA SER A 75 9.79 -7.13 10.71
C SER A 75 11.18 -7.64 11.16
N VAL A 76 11.26 -8.37 12.28
CA VAL A 76 12.51 -8.91 12.79
C VAL A 76 13.17 -9.88 11.79
N LEU A 77 12.40 -10.79 11.20
CA LEU A 77 12.94 -11.73 10.22
C LEU A 77 13.46 -11.01 8.98
N SER A 78 12.76 -9.98 8.52
CA SER A 78 13.19 -9.16 7.38
C SER A 78 14.49 -8.39 7.69
N GLN A 79 14.64 -7.85 8.91
CA GLN A 79 15.86 -7.18 9.34
C GLN A 79 17.06 -8.13 9.34
N VAL A 80 16.88 -9.36 9.80
CA VAL A 80 17.94 -10.39 9.77
C VAL A 80 18.33 -10.71 8.32
N ASP A 81 17.35 -10.96 7.44
CA ASP A 81 17.61 -11.26 6.04
C ASP A 81 18.28 -10.08 5.31
N HIS A 82 17.90 -8.83 5.66
CA HIS A 82 18.55 -7.62 5.17
C HIS A 82 20.03 -7.57 5.61
N GLY A 83 20.30 -7.79 6.89
CA GLY A 83 21.68 -7.80 7.41
C GLY A 83 22.57 -8.84 6.73
N VAL A 84 22.06 -10.08 6.58
CA VAL A 84 22.76 -11.15 5.87
C VAL A 84 23.00 -10.78 4.40
N SER A 85 21.99 -10.24 3.71
CA SER A 85 22.10 -9.80 2.31
C SER A 85 23.17 -8.72 2.14
N ARG A 86 23.16 -7.68 2.96
CA ARG A 86 24.16 -6.60 2.95
C ARG A 86 25.57 -7.11 3.20
N THR A 87 25.73 -7.99 4.18
CA THR A 87 27.04 -8.60 4.48
C THR A 87 27.59 -9.33 3.26
N ARG A 88 26.74 -10.13 2.57
CA ARG A 88 27.14 -10.86 1.36
C ARG A 88 27.47 -9.93 0.18
N GLN A 89 26.74 -8.81 0.05
CA GLN A 89 27.01 -7.79 -0.97
C GLN A 89 28.38 -7.14 -0.75
N VAL A 90 28.66 -6.68 0.48
CA VAL A 90 29.96 -6.08 0.82
C VAL A 90 31.11 -7.05 0.61
N ALA A 91 30.89 -8.35 0.87
CA ALA A 91 31.86 -9.40 0.60
C ALA A 91 31.99 -9.78 -0.90
N GLY A 92 31.25 -9.15 -1.81
CA GLY A 92 31.26 -9.47 -3.24
C GLY A 92 30.62 -10.84 -3.59
N LEU A 93 29.91 -11.45 -2.64
CA LEU A 93 29.30 -12.79 -2.77
C LEU A 93 27.89 -12.77 -3.33
N ALA A 94 27.31 -11.60 -3.53
CA ALA A 94 25.97 -11.43 -4.09
C ALA A 94 25.85 -10.09 -4.81
N ARG A 95 25.00 -10.04 -5.86
CA ARG A 95 24.65 -8.77 -6.50
C ARG A 95 23.86 -7.88 -5.53
N PRO A 96 23.99 -6.55 -5.65
CA PRO A 96 23.12 -5.64 -4.94
C PRO A 96 21.65 -5.92 -5.28
N ARG A 97 20.79 -5.82 -4.28
CA ARG A 97 19.34 -6.00 -4.43
C ARG A 97 18.61 -4.79 -3.92
N LEU A 98 17.58 -4.37 -4.63
CA LEU A 98 16.63 -3.34 -4.24
C LEU A 98 15.25 -3.98 -4.06
N ARG A 99 14.76 -4.04 -2.83
CA ARG A 99 13.38 -4.48 -2.54
C ARG A 99 12.47 -3.28 -2.67
N PHE A 100 11.61 -3.30 -3.70
CA PHE A 100 10.80 -2.15 -4.06
C PHE A 100 9.31 -2.45 -3.89
N ALA A 101 8.63 -1.63 -3.09
CA ALA A 101 7.20 -1.73 -2.79
C ALA A 101 6.36 -0.87 -3.73
N VAL A 102 5.31 -1.47 -4.31
CA VAL A 102 4.34 -0.75 -5.16
C VAL A 102 2.95 -0.90 -4.55
N PRO A 103 2.38 0.15 -3.97
CA PRO A 103 1.04 0.10 -3.42
C PRO A 103 -0.02 0.13 -4.54
N PRO A 104 -1.15 -0.58 -4.36
CA PRO A 104 -2.17 -0.70 -5.40
C PRO A 104 -3.09 0.52 -5.55
N TYR A 105 -2.92 1.54 -4.71
CA TYR A 105 -3.77 2.73 -4.67
C TYR A 105 -3.16 3.97 -5.35
N LEU A 106 -2.01 3.83 -6.01
CA LEU A 106 -1.42 4.88 -6.83
C LEU A 106 -1.99 4.84 -8.25
N PRO A 107 -1.92 5.96 -8.99
CA PRO A 107 -2.28 5.96 -10.40
C PRO A 107 -1.50 4.88 -11.17
N GLU A 108 -2.23 4.01 -11.84
CA GLU A 108 -1.65 2.85 -12.52
C GLU A 108 -0.59 3.25 -13.55
N ALA A 109 -0.85 4.32 -14.31
CA ALA A 109 0.09 4.84 -15.30
C ALA A 109 1.44 5.27 -14.67
N LEU A 110 1.39 5.94 -13.51
CA LEU A 110 2.61 6.31 -12.77
C LEU A 110 3.34 5.05 -12.28
N ALA A 111 2.62 4.10 -11.69
CA ALA A 111 3.21 2.88 -11.19
C ALA A 111 3.87 2.07 -12.32
N VAL A 112 3.23 1.98 -13.49
CA VAL A 112 3.77 1.30 -14.68
C VAL A 112 5.00 2.01 -15.21
N ASP A 113 4.99 3.34 -15.34
CA ASP A 113 6.15 4.10 -15.84
C ASP A 113 7.35 3.96 -14.90
N VAL A 114 7.13 4.21 -13.60
CA VAL A 114 8.19 4.09 -12.59
C VAL A 114 8.77 2.67 -12.54
N THR A 115 7.93 1.64 -12.50
CA THR A 115 8.41 0.26 -12.41
C THR A 115 9.15 -0.17 -13.67
N SER A 116 8.72 0.29 -14.84
CA SER A 116 9.39 0.01 -16.12
C SER A 116 10.76 0.69 -16.19
N ARG A 117 10.87 1.95 -15.77
CA ARG A 117 12.12 2.70 -15.70
C ARG A 117 13.06 2.09 -14.67
N LEU A 118 12.56 1.83 -13.45
CA LEU A 118 13.36 1.24 -12.38
C LEU A 118 13.98 -0.10 -12.79
N ARG A 119 13.22 -0.94 -13.48
CA ARG A 119 13.75 -2.21 -13.98
C ARG A 119 14.91 -2.02 -14.95
N ARG A 120 14.84 -1.00 -15.83
CA ARG A 120 15.89 -0.69 -16.79
C ARG A 120 17.12 -0.11 -16.11
N THR A 121 16.97 0.95 -15.32
CA THR A 121 18.08 1.61 -14.61
C THR A 121 18.80 0.68 -13.66
N ALA A 122 18.06 -0.16 -12.94
CA ALA A 122 18.63 -1.17 -12.06
C ALA A 122 19.41 -2.25 -12.83
N ALA A 123 18.91 -2.70 -13.98
CA ALA A 123 19.61 -3.67 -14.82
C ALA A 123 20.92 -3.11 -15.36
N GLU A 124 20.93 -1.85 -15.80
CA GLU A 124 22.12 -1.13 -16.25
C GLU A 124 23.16 -0.98 -15.14
N ALA A 125 22.71 -0.76 -13.90
CA ALA A 125 23.56 -0.68 -12.70
C ALA A 125 23.97 -2.05 -12.12
N GLY A 126 23.53 -3.17 -12.70
CA GLY A 126 23.80 -4.52 -12.20
C GLY A 126 23.08 -4.86 -10.88
N ILE A 127 21.93 -4.22 -10.62
CA ILE A 127 21.14 -4.37 -9.41
C ILE A 127 19.91 -5.22 -9.69
N ASP A 128 19.66 -6.21 -8.84
CA ASP A 128 18.46 -7.05 -8.90
C ASP A 128 17.31 -6.35 -8.17
N VAL A 129 16.16 -6.14 -8.83
CA VAL A 129 14.95 -5.60 -8.20
C VAL A 129 14.04 -6.73 -7.74
N VAL A 130 13.67 -6.70 -6.46
CA VAL A 130 12.67 -7.60 -5.87
C VAL A 130 11.40 -6.80 -5.64
N TRP A 131 10.36 -7.12 -6.40
CA TRP A 131 9.06 -6.48 -6.28
C TRP A 131 8.28 -7.02 -5.09
N LEU A 132 7.70 -6.13 -4.30
CA LEU A 132 6.93 -6.47 -3.13
C LEU A 132 5.51 -5.94 -3.25
N GLU A 133 4.54 -6.82 -3.02
CA GLU A 133 3.17 -6.39 -2.79
C GLU A 133 3.09 -5.69 -1.44
N THR A 134 2.62 -4.45 -1.45
CA THR A 134 2.44 -3.67 -0.22
C THR A 134 1.12 -4.07 0.43
N PRO A 135 1.09 -4.35 1.74
CA PRO A 135 -0.16 -4.47 2.47
C PRO A 135 -1.03 -3.23 2.26
N LEU A 136 -2.32 -3.42 2.04
CA LEU A 136 -3.25 -2.33 1.77
C LEU A 136 -3.42 -1.35 2.94
N ASP A 137 -3.04 -1.74 4.15
CA ASP A 137 -3.31 -1.04 5.40
C ASP A 137 -2.16 -0.17 5.94
N ALA A 138 -1.02 -0.12 5.26
CA ALA A 138 0.14 0.58 5.79
C ALA A 138 1.01 1.21 4.70
N GLU A 139 0.78 2.47 4.45
CA GLU A 139 1.67 3.32 3.67
C GLU A 139 3.05 3.39 4.36
N PHE A 140 4.15 3.18 3.60
CA PHE A 140 5.54 3.12 4.10
C PHE A 140 5.87 2.04 5.15
N SER A 141 4.90 1.34 5.73
CA SER A 141 5.17 0.29 6.71
C SER A 141 6.17 -0.75 6.21
N PRO A 142 6.15 -1.23 4.96
CA PRO A 142 7.18 -2.13 4.45
C PRO A 142 8.59 -1.54 4.52
N ILE A 143 8.76 -0.22 4.33
CA ILE A 143 10.06 0.45 4.38
C ILE A 143 10.47 0.68 5.84
N CYS A 144 9.57 1.21 6.67
CA CYS A 144 9.82 1.41 8.10
C CYS A 144 10.18 0.10 8.82
N GLN A 145 9.55 -1.00 8.44
CA GLN A 145 9.80 -2.35 9.00
C GLN A 145 10.97 -3.07 8.30
N ARG A 146 11.73 -2.41 7.45
CA ARG A 146 12.86 -3.02 6.71
C ARG A 146 12.47 -4.21 5.84
N ARG A 147 11.22 -4.34 5.44
CA ARG A 147 10.75 -5.35 4.48
C ARG A 147 10.97 -4.90 3.03
N ALA A 148 10.89 -3.59 2.77
CA ALA A 148 11.30 -2.93 1.53
C ALA A 148 12.47 -1.98 1.80
N ASP A 149 13.22 -1.66 0.77
CA ASP A 149 14.29 -0.67 0.80
C ASP A 149 13.78 0.68 0.30
N ALA A 150 12.87 0.64 -0.67
CA ALA A 150 12.21 1.79 -1.28
C ALA A 150 10.82 1.40 -1.80
N GLY A 151 10.05 2.38 -2.23
CA GLY A 151 8.76 2.16 -2.86
C GLY A 151 8.14 3.45 -3.38
N LEU A 152 6.96 3.32 -3.95
CA LEU A 152 6.08 4.43 -4.31
C LEU A 152 5.14 4.75 -3.15
N GLY A 153 4.75 6.02 -3.01
CA GLY A 153 3.76 6.43 -2.02
C GLY A 153 3.34 7.89 -2.14
N TRP A 154 2.35 8.28 -1.35
CA TRP A 154 1.93 9.66 -1.22
C TRP A 154 2.84 10.36 -0.20
N THR A 155 3.74 11.23 -0.65
CA THR A 155 4.73 11.92 0.20
C THR A 155 4.20 13.19 0.85
N SER A 156 3.15 13.76 0.27
CA SER A 156 2.40 14.87 0.85
C SER A 156 0.93 14.60 0.54
N ALA A 157 0.22 14.11 1.52
CA ALA A 157 -1.24 14.10 1.54
C ALA A 157 -1.65 14.88 2.78
N ALA A 158 -2.74 15.61 2.74
CA ALA A 158 -3.22 16.52 3.76
C ALA A 158 -2.89 16.05 5.20
N GLY A 159 -1.81 16.55 5.78
CA GLY A 159 -1.50 16.44 7.20
C GLY A 159 -0.48 15.41 7.65
N GLY A 160 0.13 14.60 6.79
CA GLY A 160 1.11 13.59 7.20
C GLY A 160 2.55 13.99 6.82
N ALA A 161 3.39 14.29 7.81
CA ALA A 161 4.83 14.39 7.58
C ALA A 161 5.39 12.99 7.36
N LEU A 162 6.33 12.89 6.40
CA LEU A 162 7.09 11.65 6.19
C LEU A 162 7.81 11.23 7.48
N PRO A 163 7.81 9.96 7.85
CA PRO A 163 8.59 9.48 9.00
C PRO A 163 10.06 9.93 8.92
N PRO A 164 10.70 10.37 10.03
CA PRO A 164 12.07 10.89 10.01
C PRO A 164 13.13 9.89 9.51
N SER A 165 12.81 8.60 9.49
CA SER A 165 13.67 7.53 8.99
C SER A 165 13.60 7.32 7.49
N LEU A 166 12.80 8.12 6.79
CA LEU A 166 12.56 8.01 5.36
C LEU A 166 12.95 9.31 4.66
N ASP A 167 13.50 9.15 3.48
CA ASP A 167 13.69 10.22 2.50
C ASP A 167 12.72 10.02 1.33
N ALA A 168 12.40 11.10 0.65
CA ALA A 168 11.52 11.05 -0.51
C ALA A 168 11.93 12.02 -1.61
N MET A 169 11.52 11.69 -2.83
CA MET A 169 11.60 12.57 -4.00
C MET A 169 10.24 12.63 -4.68
N SER A 170 9.78 13.85 -4.94
CA SER A 170 8.51 14.08 -5.64
C SER A 170 8.59 13.59 -7.09
N LEU A 171 7.52 12.93 -7.52
CA LEU A 171 7.28 12.53 -8.90
C LEU A 171 6.15 13.35 -9.55
N GLY A 172 5.51 14.23 -8.80
CA GLY A 172 4.47 15.11 -9.29
C GLY A 172 3.32 15.32 -8.31
N GLU A 173 2.57 16.37 -8.56
CA GLU A 173 1.34 16.67 -7.84
C GLU A 173 0.13 16.15 -8.61
N PHE A 174 -0.82 15.65 -7.89
CA PHE A 174 -2.02 15.05 -8.43
C PHE A 174 -3.26 15.69 -7.81
N GLU A 175 -4.19 16.06 -8.65
CA GLU A 175 -5.50 16.57 -8.23
C GLU A 175 -6.51 15.41 -8.17
N PRO A 176 -7.37 15.38 -7.15
CA PRO A 176 -8.40 14.35 -7.07
C PRO A 176 -9.47 14.54 -8.15
N VAL A 177 -10.12 13.45 -8.52
CA VAL A 177 -11.28 13.44 -9.40
C VAL A 177 -12.44 12.73 -8.72
N ALA A 178 -13.65 13.10 -9.09
CA ALA A 178 -14.86 12.35 -8.73
C ALA A 178 -15.26 11.43 -9.89
N TRP A 179 -15.63 10.21 -9.55
CA TRP A 179 -16.27 9.30 -10.49
C TRP A 179 -17.78 9.35 -10.26
N VAL A 180 -18.52 9.67 -11.29
CA VAL A 180 -19.99 9.78 -11.24
C VAL A 180 -20.63 8.86 -12.27
N PRO A 181 -21.87 8.38 -12.04
CA PRO A 181 -22.60 7.64 -13.06
C PRO A 181 -22.71 8.43 -14.37
N THR A 182 -22.61 7.75 -15.50
CA THR A 182 -22.72 8.39 -16.85
C THR A 182 -24.04 9.14 -17.05
N VAL A 183 -25.08 8.76 -16.32
CA VAL A 183 -26.40 9.42 -16.33
C VAL A 183 -26.44 10.68 -15.44
N HIS A 184 -25.45 10.91 -14.60
CA HIS A 184 -25.41 12.08 -13.73
C HIS A 184 -25.13 13.37 -14.53
N PRO A 185 -25.79 14.51 -14.22
CA PRO A 185 -25.59 15.75 -14.97
C PRO A 185 -24.13 16.23 -15.06
N ALA A 186 -23.32 15.98 -14.02
CA ALA A 186 -21.90 16.30 -14.00
C ALA A 186 -21.11 15.55 -15.09
N ALA A 187 -21.55 14.36 -15.50
CA ALA A 187 -20.93 13.61 -16.58
C ALA A 187 -20.90 14.37 -17.92
N SER A 188 -21.95 15.14 -18.19
CA SER A 188 -22.03 15.98 -19.40
C SER A 188 -21.28 17.30 -19.23
N ARG A 189 -21.24 17.86 -18.02
CA ARG A 189 -20.48 19.09 -17.70
C ARG A 189 -18.97 18.85 -17.67
N GLY A 190 -18.54 17.63 -17.31
CA GLY A 190 -17.14 17.29 -17.12
C GLY A 190 -16.57 17.79 -15.79
N SER A 191 -17.37 18.42 -14.95
CA SER A 191 -17.00 18.91 -13.62
C SER A 191 -18.13 18.75 -12.61
N ILE A 192 -17.77 18.77 -11.32
CA ILE A 192 -18.71 18.69 -10.20
C ILE A 192 -18.20 19.54 -9.02
N GLY A 193 -19.11 20.30 -8.41
CA GLY A 193 -18.82 21.07 -7.20
C GLY A 193 -18.83 20.21 -5.94
N LEU A 194 -18.07 20.63 -4.92
CA LEU A 194 -17.99 19.92 -3.64
C LEU A 194 -19.34 19.88 -2.90
N ASP A 195 -20.19 20.89 -3.07
CA ASP A 195 -21.53 20.92 -2.48
C ASP A 195 -22.43 19.82 -3.07
N GLU A 196 -22.25 19.51 -4.36
CA GLU A 196 -22.98 18.46 -5.04
C GLU A 196 -22.45 17.09 -4.61
N VAL A 197 -21.12 16.91 -4.56
CA VAL A 197 -20.46 15.69 -4.07
C VAL A 197 -20.88 15.38 -2.63
N ALA A 198 -20.88 16.37 -1.74
CA ALA A 198 -21.19 16.17 -0.32
C ALA A 198 -22.63 15.69 -0.05
N ARG A 199 -23.54 15.78 -1.05
CA ARG A 199 -24.93 15.28 -0.96
C ARG A 199 -25.12 13.91 -1.57
N MET A 200 -24.07 13.35 -2.19
CA MET A 200 -24.11 12.01 -2.80
C MET A 200 -23.73 10.94 -1.78
N ASP A 201 -24.12 9.70 -2.07
CA ASP A 201 -23.56 8.54 -1.41
C ASP A 201 -22.16 8.29 -1.98
N ILE A 202 -21.12 8.48 -1.14
CA ILE A 202 -19.74 8.46 -1.58
C ILE A 202 -19.12 7.13 -1.18
N ILE A 203 -18.67 6.38 -2.18
CA ILE A 203 -17.80 5.22 -1.95
C ILE A 203 -16.36 5.70 -1.95
N HIS A 204 -15.66 5.47 -0.85
CA HIS A 204 -14.24 5.79 -0.69
C HIS A 204 -13.48 4.54 -0.22
N GLY A 205 -12.19 4.45 -0.54
CA GLY A 205 -11.34 3.39 -0.01
C GLY A 205 -11.33 3.39 1.52
N PRO A 206 -11.20 2.23 2.16
CA PRO A 206 -11.30 2.15 3.61
C PRO A 206 -10.20 2.98 4.29
N ARG A 207 -10.54 3.63 5.39
CA ARG A 207 -9.66 4.56 6.13
C ARG A 207 -8.28 3.96 6.46
N ARG A 208 -8.20 2.65 6.70
CA ARG A 208 -6.94 1.94 6.98
C ARG A 208 -5.91 1.99 5.84
N LEU A 209 -6.31 2.29 4.59
CA LEU A 209 -5.41 2.38 3.44
C LEU A 209 -4.61 3.68 3.41
N SER A 210 -5.27 4.79 3.76
CA SER A 210 -4.66 6.11 3.85
C SER A 210 -5.50 6.99 4.75
N ALA A 211 -5.29 6.88 6.06
CA ALA A 211 -6.07 7.59 7.06
C ALA A 211 -6.02 9.11 6.85
N GLY A 212 -4.84 9.66 6.51
CA GLY A 212 -4.66 11.10 6.28
C GLY A 212 -5.52 11.62 5.13
N ILE A 213 -5.53 10.94 3.98
CA ILE A 213 -6.35 11.35 2.81
C ILE A 213 -7.84 11.18 3.13
N TYR A 214 -8.21 10.06 3.74
CA TYR A 214 -9.60 9.78 4.12
C TYR A 214 -10.16 10.86 5.05
N ASP A 215 -9.43 11.16 6.13
CA ASP A 215 -9.87 12.12 7.15
C ASP A 215 -9.90 13.55 6.59
N ALA A 216 -8.94 13.92 5.73
CA ALA A 216 -8.90 15.21 5.08
C ALA A 216 -10.08 15.42 4.13
N TRP A 217 -10.41 14.42 3.29
CA TRP A 217 -11.57 14.48 2.42
C TRP A 217 -12.87 14.58 3.22
N LEU A 218 -13.01 13.75 4.25
CA LEU A 218 -14.20 13.77 5.09
C LEU A 218 -14.36 15.13 5.80
N ALA A 219 -13.27 15.72 6.28
CA ALA A 219 -13.29 17.05 6.88
C ALA A 219 -13.75 18.12 5.89
N VAL A 220 -13.22 18.13 4.66
CA VAL A 220 -13.62 19.07 3.61
C VAL A 220 -15.11 18.93 3.27
N LEU A 221 -15.60 17.71 3.03
CA LEU A 221 -16.98 17.48 2.66
C LEU A 221 -17.97 17.78 3.79
N ARG A 222 -17.57 17.56 5.05
CA ARG A 222 -18.39 17.90 6.23
C ARG A 222 -18.56 19.40 6.45
N THR A 223 -17.69 20.25 5.92
CA THR A 223 -17.94 21.70 5.90
C THR A 223 -19.14 22.08 5.02
N ARG A 224 -19.52 21.23 4.05
CA ARG A 224 -20.64 21.43 3.12
C ARG A 224 -21.89 20.66 3.54
N ASN A 225 -21.68 19.45 4.07
CA ASN A 225 -22.75 18.61 4.60
C ASN A 225 -22.23 17.91 5.89
N PRO A 226 -22.66 18.37 7.10
CA PRO A 226 -22.20 17.78 8.36
C PRO A 226 -22.51 16.29 8.52
N HIS A 227 -23.48 15.77 7.77
CA HIS A 227 -23.89 14.37 7.78
C HIS A 227 -23.20 13.54 6.69
N CYS A 228 -22.23 14.11 5.95
CA CYS A 228 -21.48 13.38 4.94
C CYS A 228 -20.69 12.24 5.60
N GLU A 229 -20.85 11.06 5.07
CA GLU A 229 -20.12 9.84 5.46
C GLU A 229 -19.64 9.11 4.22
N PHE A 230 -18.56 8.34 4.36
CA PHE A 230 -18.09 7.48 3.31
C PHE A 230 -18.58 6.06 3.53
N THR A 231 -18.97 5.42 2.45
CA THR A 231 -19.30 3.99 2.44
C THR A 231 -18.06 3.21 2.04
N ASP A 232 -17.60 2.31 2.91
CA ASP A 232 -16.52 1.39 2.59
C ASP A 232 -17.03 0.31 1.62
N PRO A 233 -16.39 0.09 0.48
CA PRO A 233 -16.76 -1.03 -0.39
C PRO A 233 -16.44 -2.36 0.32
N PRO A 234 -17.20 -3.43 0.05
CA PRO A 234 -17.00 -4.74 0.69
C PRO A 234 -15.61 -5.33 0.40
N PHE A 235 -14.97 -4.88 -0.66
CA PHE A 235 -13.58 -5.18 -0.97
C PHE A 235 -12.96 -4.03 -1.76
N TRP A 236 -11.71 -3.73 -1.45
CA TRP A 236 -10.93 -2.70 -2.13
C TRP A 236 -9.69 -3.37 -2.74
N ARG A 237 -9.77 -3.75 -4.01
CA ARG A 237 -8.65 -4.39 -4.71
C ARG A 237 -8.19 -3.63 -5.94
N SER A 238 -9.10 -2.92 -6.61
CA SER A 238 -8.79 -2.14 -7.80
C SER A 238 -9.84 -1.08 -8.04
N LEU A 239 -9.47 0.01 -8.70
CA LEU A 239 -10.40 1.06 -9.09
C LEU A 239 -11.55 0.52 -9.98
N PRO A 240 -11.30 -0.27 -11.05
CA PRO A 240 -12.38 -0.79 -11.88
C PRO A 240 -13.44 -1.57 -11.10
N MET A 241 -13.01 -2.33 -10.12
CA MET A 241 -13.90 -3.12 -9.28
C MET A 241 -14.74 -2.24 -8.35
N THR A 242 -14.15 -1.18 -7.81
CA THR A 242 -14.84 -0.19 -6.99
C THR A 242 -15.86 0.58 -7.82
N LEU A 243 -15.50 0.98 -9.04
CA LEU A 243 -16.40 1.68 -9.97
C LEU A 243 -17.58 0.80 -10.38
N ALA A 244 -17.36 -0.48 -10.67
CA ALA A 244 -18.44 -1.42 -10.97
C ALA A 244 -19.42 -1.58 -9.79
N LEU A 245 -18.91 -1.61 -8.55
CA LEU A 245 -19.75 -1.63 -7.34
C LEU A 245 -20.54 -0.34 -7.16
N ALA A 246 -19.90 0.82 -7.33
CA ALA A 246 -20.55 2.11 -7.24
C ALA A 246 -21.68 2.25 -8.30
N SER A 247 -21.40 1.84 -9.53
CA SER A 247 -22.38 1.82 -10.61
C SER A 247 -23.59 0.95 -10.29
N SER A 248 -23.38 -0.22 -9.65
CA SER A 248 -24.46 -1.12 -9.27
C SER A 248 -25.27 -0.64 -8.06
N ALA A 249 -24.73 0.26 -7.24
CA ALA A 249 -25.39 0.78 -6.04
C ALA A 249 -26.43 1.89 -6.32
N GLY A 250 -26.49 2.35 -7.56
CA GLY A 250 -27.51 3.33 -7.99
C GLY A 250 -26.91 4.70 -8.38
N GLN A 251 -27.79 5.59 -8.84
CA GLN A 251 -27.45 6.85 -9.52
C GLN A 251 -26.79 7.93 -8.63
N ALA A 252 -26.70 7.72 -7.33
CA ALA A 252 -26.23 8.72 -6.38
C ALA A 252 -24.81 8.46 -5.86
N ALA A 253 -24.12 7.40 -6.31
CA ALA A 253 -22.81 7.07 -5.81
C ALA A 253 -21.71 7.84 -6.56
N ALA A 254 -20.82 8.50 -5.80
CA ALA A 254 -19.58 9.05 -6.30
C ALA A 254 -18.39 8.31 -5.68
N VAL A 255 -17.36 8.05 -6.47
CA VAL A 255 -16.10 7.49 -5.99
C VAL A 255 -15.07 8.59 -6.06
N LEU A 256 -14.56 9.00 -4.89
CA LEU A 256 -13.40 9.88 -4.80
C LEU A 256 -12.16 8.99 -4.82
N THR A 257 -11.37 9.11 -5.85
CA THR A 257 -10.06 8.46 -5.94
C THR A 257 -8.98 9.47 -5.55
N GLY A 258 -7.86 8.97 -5.10
CA GLY A 258 -6.66 9.79 -5.05
C GLY A 258 -6.36 10.37 -6.44
N PRO A 259 -5.46 11.34 -6.52
CA PRO A 259 -5.25 12.12 -7.73
C PRO A 259 -5.05 11.25 -8.97
N HIS A 260 -5.77 11.55 -10.02
CA HIS A 260 -5.66 10.87 -11.31
C HIS A 260 -4.59 11.53 -12.15
N ASN A 261 -3.81 10.73 -12.84
CA ASN A 261 -2.60 11.14 -13.54
C ASN A 261 -2.86 12.19 -14.63
N ARG A 262 -2.42 13.43 -14.45
CA ARG A 262 -2.28 14.41 -15.54
C ARG A 262 -1.01 14.21 -16.38
N ILE A 263 -0.10 13.31 -15.96
CA ILE A 263 1.21 13.13 -16.62
C ILE A 263 1.09 12.62 -18.06
N ALA A 264 0.01 11.94 -18.43
CA ALA A 264 -0.17 11.41 -19.78
C ALA A 264 -0.78 12.39 -20.78
N ALA A 265 -1.22 13.56 -20.37
CA ALA A 265 -1.84 14.50 -21.28
C ALA A 265 -1.47 15.92 -20.88
N GLY A 266 -0.57 16.52 -21.69
CA GLY A 266 -0.28 17.96 -21.65
C GLY A 266 -1.54 18.82 -21.58
N PRO A 267 -1.48 20.17 -21.71
CA PRO A 267 -2.56 21.11 -21.41
C PRO A 267 -3.90 20.89 -22.12
N ALA A 268 -4.10 19.75 -22.78
CA ALA A 268 -5.31 19.38 -23.50
C ALA A 268 -6.33 18.54 -22.69
N LEU A 269 -6.10 18.22 -21.41
CA LEU A 269 -7.07 17.50 -20.56
C LEU A 269 -8.11 18.44 -19.93
N THR A 270 -8.72 19.28 -20.73
CA THR A 270 -10.05 19.85 -20.48
C THR A 270 -11.20 18.92 -20.95
N ARG A 271 -10.88 17.68 -21.35
CA ARG A 271 -11.90 16.69 -21.73
C ARG A 271 -11.93 15.56 -20.71
N PRO A 272 -13.13 15.21 -20.19
CA PRO A 272 -13.27 14.03 -19.34
C PRO A 272 -12.73 12.82 -20.11
N VAL A 273 -11.88 12.01 -19.45
CA VAL A 273 -11.48 10.73 -19.97
C VAL A 273 -12.73 9.87 -20.00
N ARG A 274 -13.35 9.75 -21.19
CA ARG A 274 -14.48 8.85 -21.44
C ARG A 274 -13.96 7.41 -21.56
N GLU A 275 -13.40 6.91 -20.49
CA GLU A 275 -13.29 5.46 -20.32
C GLU A 275 -14.60 5.00 -19.69
N ASP A 276 -15.35 4.20 -20.41
CA ASP A 276 -16.54 3.54 -19.89
C ASP A 276 -16.12 2.45 -18.91
N ASN A 277 -15.84 2.85 -17.69
CA ASN A 277 -15.50 1.97 -16.59
C ASN A 277 -16.78 1.51 -15.88
N GLY A 278 -17.56 0.66 -16.54
CA GLY A 278 -18.75 0.07 -15.91
C GLY A 278 -19.87 1.07 -15.62
N GLY A 279 -20.10 2.06 -16.51
CA GLY A 279 -21.16 3.07 -16.36
C GLY A 279 -20.78 4.26 -15.48
N MET A 280 -19.49 4.43 -15.16
CA MET A 280 -18.96 5.57 -14.41
C MET A 280 -18.01 6.40 -15.30
N VAL A 281 -17.96 7.70 -15.06
CA VAL A 281 -17.06 8.64 -15.77
C VAL A 281 -16.35 9.54 -14.75
N ALA A 282 -15.06 9.77 -14.96
CA ALA A 282 -14.28 10.71 -14.16
C ALA A 282 -14.65 12.14 -14.55
N VAL A 283 -14.91 12.99 -13.56
CA VAL A 283 -15.13 14.42 -13.70
C VAL A 283 -14.19 15.20 -12.78
N CYS A 284 -13.76 16.38 -13.21
CA CYS A 284 -12.93 17.25 -12.41
C CYS A 284 -13.74 17.83 -11.24
N LEU A 285 -13.09 18.02 -10.09
CA LEU A 285 -13.64 18.85 -9.04
C LEU A 285 -13.47 20.33 -9.42
N GLU A 286 -14.50 21.15 -9.19
CA GLU A 286 -14.44 22.60 -9.45
C GLU A 286 -13.58 23.33 -8.43
N GLU A 287 -13.42 22.75 -7.26
CA GLU A 287 -12.58 23.22 -6.17
C GLU A 287 -11.51 22.17 -5.87
N HIS A 288 -10.28 22.59 -5.67
CA HIS A 288 -9.13 21.73 -5.40
C HIS A 288 -8.61 21.88 -3.97
N PRO A 289 -9.41 21.55 -2.93
CA PRO A 289 -9.02 21.79 -1.56
C PRO A 289 -7.89 20.88 -1.08
N LEU A 290 -7.64 19.79 -1.81
CA LEU A 290 -6.64 18.80 -1.49
C LEU A 290 -5.87 18.43 -2.76
N SER A 291 -4.55 18.56 -2.70
CA SER A 291 -3.62 17.93 -3.63
C SER A 291 -2.80 16.88 -2.91
N ALA A 292 -2.28 15.92 -3.62
CA ALA A 292 -1.37 14.94 -3.07
C ALA A 292 -0.14 14.81 -3.97
N THR A 293 1.02 14.71 -3.36
CA THR A 293 2.29 14.51 -4.07
C THR A 293 2.62 13.03 -4.05
N ALA A 294 2.73 12.40 -5.21
CA ALA A 294 3.30 11.07 -5.30
C ALA A 294 4.81 11.15 -5.37
N GLY A 295 5.50 10.19 -4.78
CA GLY A 295 6.95 10.17 -4.76
C GLY A 295 7.55 8.79 -4.64
N LEU A 296 8.84 8.74 -4.93
CA LEU A 296 9.72 7.67 -4.51
C LEU A 296 10.08 7.90 -3.05
N VAL A 297 9.95 6.86 -2.24
CA VAL A 297 10.26 6.89 -0.81
C VAL A 297 11.24 5.78 -0.50
N TRP A 298 12.25 6.06 0.30
CA TRP A 298 13.25 5.07 0.69
C TRP A 298 13.73 5.28 2.12
N SER A 299 14.40 4.27 2.67
CA SER A 299 15.02 4.38 3.99
C SER A 299 16.22 5.33 3.94
N SER A 300 16.35 6.25 4.89
CA SER A 300 17.44 7.26 4.94
C SER A 300 18.84 6.65 5.00
N ASP A 301 18.95 5.38 5.39
CA ASP A 301 20.23 4.63 5.40
C ASP A 301 20.45 3.76 4.13
N LEU A 302 19.61 3.96 3.08
CA LEU A 302 19.77 3.24 1.82
C LEU A 302 21.19 3.49 1.24
N PRO A 303 21.92 2.45 0.78
CA PRO A 303 23.22 2.63 0.15
C PRO A 303 23.18 3.57 -1.04
N ARG A 304 24.18 4.44 -1.18
CA ARG A 304 24.25 5.46 -2.25
C ARG A 304 24.05 4.90 -3.66
N GLN A 305 24.60 3.71 -3.93
CA GLN A 305 24.41 3.06 -5.24
C GLN A 305 22.94 2.77 -5.55
N LEU A 306 22.15 2.36 -4.53
CA LEU A 306 20.72 2.11 -4.69
C LEU A 306 19.92 3.43 -4.77
N GLN A 307 20.35 4.46 -4.01
CA GLN A 307 19.75 5.81 -4.13
C GLN A 307 19.95 6.38 -5.54
N GLN A 308 21.15 6.21 -6.14
CA GLN A 308 21.41 6.68 -7.49
C GLN A 308 20.46 6.08 -8.51
N VAL A 309 20.17 4.78 -8.41
CA VAL A 309 19.18 4.11 -9.29
C VAL A 309 17.77 4.70 -9.12
N LEU A 310 17.38 5.10 -7.91
CA LEU A 310 16.10 5.79 -7.70
C LEU A 310 16.09 7.18 -8.35
N PHE A 311 17.18 7.95 -8.23
CA PHE A 311 17.32 9.26 -8.89
C PHE A 311 17.28 9.13 -10.41
N ASP A 312 18.04 8.19 -10.98
CA ASP A 312 18.05 7.94 -12.43
C ASP A 312 16.67 7.44 -12.94
N THR A 313 15.92 6.75 -12.09
CA THR A 313 14.55 6.31 -12.39
C THR A 313 13.59 7.49 -12.47
N ALA A 314 13.73 8.46 -11.59
CA ALA A 314 12.88 9.65 -11.56
C ALA A 314 13.23 10.67 -12.62
N ASP A 315 14.46 10.66 -13.12
CA ASP A 315 14.91 11.60 -14.15
C ASP A 315 14.05 11.46 -15.41
N GLY A 316 13.44 12.56 -15.85
CA GLY A 316 12.52 12.61 -16.97
C GLY A 316 11.11 12.05 -16.70
N ILE A 317 10.71 11.88 -15.44
CA ILE A 317 9.28 11.82 -15.06
C ILE A 317 8.81 13.29 -14.99
N PRO A 318 7.79 13.67 -15.79
CA PRO A 318 7.38 15.06 -15.95
C PRO A 318 6.75 15.67 -14.70
#